data_7cc9090acd0bce35ab894e152ed62191
#
_entry.id   7cc9090acd0bce35ab894e152ed62191
#
_cell.length_a   1.000
_cell.length_b   1.000
_cell.length_c   1.000
_cell.angle_alpha   90.00
_cell.angle_beta   90.00
_cell.angle_gamma   90.00
#
_symmetry.space_group_name_H-M   'P 1'
#
loop_
_entity.id
_entity.type
_entity.pdbx_description
1 polymer ?
#
loop_
_entity_poly.entity_id
_entity_poly.type
_entity_poly.pdbx_seq_one_letter_code
_entity_poly.pdbx_strand_id
1 'polypeptide(L)'
;MRCTHCQKCCRETMMELSETDMVRLERRGYKRQDFSYLGVDDIPRLRNEGTWCFFYDPEQKRCREYASRPLGCALYPINLDQDGEAFIDGLCPQAASVTEQELRLKGKRLRMLLATIDAEAAHRKK
;
A
#
# COMPACT_ATOMS: atom_id res chain seq x y z
N MET A 1 -15.81 -5.99 1.41
CA MET A 1 -14.75 -6.65 2.19
C MET A 1 -14.26 -5.73 3.31
N ARG A 2 -13.94 -6.29 4.46
CA ARG A 2 -13.45 -5.54 5.62
C ARG A 2 -12.14 -6.15 6.10
N CYS A 3 -11.14 -5.30 6.40
CA CYS A 3 -9.88 -5.77 6.96
C CYS A 3 -10.06 -6.24 8.40
N THR A 4 -9.52 -7.42 8.73
CA THR A 4 -9.57 -7.99 10.08
C THR A 4 -8.27 -7.75 10.85
N HIS A 5 -7.37 -6.91 10.34
CA HIS A 5 -6.06 -6.62 10.94
C HIS A 5 -5.23 -7.92 11.13
N CYS A 6 -5.21 -8.76 10.10
CA CYS A 6 -4.47 -10.03 10.13
C CYS A 6 -2.95 -9.83 10.14
N GLN A 7 -2.47 -8.60 9.90
CA GLN A 7 -1.06 -8.20 9.93
C GLN A 7 -0.23 -8.64 8.71
N LYS A 8 -0.78 -9.43 7.81
CA LYS A 8 0.00 -9.98 6.69
C LYS A 8 0.48 -8.91 5.71
N CYS A 9 -0.34 -7.86 5.47
CA CYS A 9 0.05 -6.76 4.58
C CYS A 9 1.02 -5.77 5.25
N CYS A 10 1.19 -5.86 6.58
CA CYS A 10 2.12 -5.02 7.34
C CYS A 10 3.47 -5.69 7.56
N ARG A 11 3.65 -6.91 7.06
CA ARG A 11 4.86 -7.68 7.27
C ARG A 11 5.74 -7.64 6.02
N GLU A 12 6.99 -7.22 6.19
CA GLU A 12 7.95 -7.11 5.09
C GLU A 12 7.34 -6.40 3.89
N THR A 13 6.70 -5.26 4.15
CA THR A 13 5.98 -4.53 3.11
C THR A 13 6.93 -3.94 2.07
N MET A 14 6.50 -3.95 0.82
CA MET A 14 7.16 -3.24 -0.27
C MET A 14 6.17 -2.27 -0.92
N MET A 15 5.18 -1.82 -0.16
CA MET A 15 4.09 -0.99 -0.66
C MET A 15 4.60 0.31 -1.26
N GLU A 16 4.27 0.53 -2.53
CA GLU A 16 4.60 1.74 -3.26
C GLU A 16 3.67 2.88 -2.84
N LEU A 17 4.23 4.08 -2.79
CA LEU A 17 3.52 5.26 -2.30
C LEU A 17 3.41 6.32 -3.39
N SER A 18 2.22 6.93 -3.49
CA SER A 18 2.02 8.13 -4.30
C SER A 18 2.39 9.37 -3.49
N GLU A 19 2.59 10.50 -4.18
CA GLU A 19 2.79 11.78 -3.50
C GLU A 19 1.61 12.12 -2.57
N THR A 20 0.40 11.84 -3.01
CA THR A 20 -0.80 12.06 -2.18
C THR A 20 -0.74 11.27 -0.88
N ASP A 21 -0.31 10.00 -0.95
CA ASP A 21 -0.13 9.17 0.24
C ASP A 21 0.89 9.80 1.18
N MET A 22 2.04 10.24 0.64
CA MET A 22 3.11 10.80 1.46
C MET A 22 2.70 12.11 2.11
N VAL A 23 2.04 13.00 1.37
CA VAL A 23 1.54 14.26 1.91
C VAL A 23 0.54 14.01 3.04
N ARG A 24 -0.35 13.04 2.86
CA ARG A 24 -1.34 12.71 3.89
C ARG A 24 -0.69 12.25 5.18
N LEU A 25 0.35 11.39 5.08
CA LEU A 25 1.08 10.92 6.26
C LEU A 25 1.92 12.02 6.89
N GLU A 26 2.50 12.91 6.08
CA GLU A 26 3.22 14.08 6.61
C GLU A 26 2.29 14.98 7.42
N ARG A 27 1.06 15.15 6.97
CA ARG A 27 0.05 15.94 7.70
C ARG A 27 -0.35 15.31 9.03
N ARG A 28 -0.10 14.01 9.18
CA ARG A 28 -0.29 13.31 10.45
C ARG A 28 0.89 13.47 11.40
N GLY A 29 1.96 14.16 10.99
CA GLY A 29 3.12 14.44 11.82
C GLY A 29 4.34 13.56 11.55
N TYR A 30 4.30 12.72 10.53
CA TYR A 30 5.43 11.85 10.19
C TYR A 30 6.36 12.51 9.19
N LYS A 31 7.63 12.12 9.21
CA LYS A 31 8.63 12.57 8.24
C LYS A 31 8.82 11.51 7.17
N ARG A 32 8.90 11.92 5.89
CA ARG A 32 9.08 10.98 4.76
C ARG A 32 10.27 10.05 4.95
N GLN A 33 11.39 10.59 5.41
CA GLN A 33 12.62 9.81 5.62
C GLN A 33 12.47 8.74 6.68
N ASP A 34 11.50 8.88 7.59
CA ASP A 34 11.27 7.92 8.65
C ASP A 34 10.37 6.78 8.20
N PHE A 35 9.34 7.06 7.39
CA PHE A 35 8.36 6.03 7.01
C PHE A 35 8.56 5.48 5.58
N SER A 36 9.43 6.10 4.79
CA SER A 36 9.62 5.70 3.40
C SER A 36 11.08 5.76 2.97
N TYR A 37 11.38 5.08 1.88
CA TYR A 37 12.67 5.19 1.19
C TYR A 37 12.42 5.25 -0.30
N LEU A 38 13.34 5.88 -1.04
CA LEU A 38 13.25 5.96 -2.49
C LEU A 38 14.01 4.79 -3.10
N GLY A 39 13.33 3.96 -3.87
CA GLY A 39 13.96 2.85 -4.57
C GLY A 39 14.82 3.32 -5.74
N VAL A 40 15.60 2.40 -6.33
CA VAL A 40 16.45 2.68 -7.50
C VAL A 40 15.63 3.10 -8.72
N ASP A 41 14.35 2.75 -8.75
CA ASP A 41 13.39 3.13 -9.78
C ASP A 41 12.71 4.48 -9.51
N ASP A 42 13.15 5.21 -8.49
CA ASP A 42 12.60 6.49 -8.04
C ASP A 42 11.16 6.38 -7.55
N ILE A 43 10.75 5.20 -7.11
CA ILE A 43 9.45 4.96 -6.51
C ILE A 43 9.61 4.89 -4.98
N PRO A 44 8.89 5.73 -4.22
CA PRO A 44 8.92 5.62 -2.75
C PRO A 44 8.16 4.38 -2.28
N ARG A 45 8.70 3.74 -1.27
CA ARG A 45 8.08 2.56 -0.63
C ARG A 45 8.10 2.71 0.87
N LEU A 46 7.16 2.07 1.55
CA LEU A 46 7.13 2.05 3.01
C LEU A 46 8.38 1.37 3.57
N ARG A 47 8.92 1.94 4.65
CA ARG A 47 10.00 1.32 5.40
C ARG A 47 9.46 0.28 6.36
N ASN A 48 10.27 -0.74 6.59
CA ASN A 48 10.03 -1.71 7.65
C ASN A 48 11.00 -1.45 8.79
N GLU A 49 10.55 -1.68 10.02
CA GLU A 49 11.40 -1.77 11.19
C GLU A 49 11.50 -3.26 11.51
N GLY A 50 12.63 -3.89 11.12
CA GLY A 50 12.75 -5.32 11.16
C GLY A 50 11.76 -5.97 10.18
N THR A 51 10.91 -6.85 10.69
CA THR A 51 9.93 -7.59 9.89
C THR A 51 8.69 -6.77 9.56
N TRP A 52 8.37 -5.76 10.38
CA TRP A 52 7.09 -5.07 10.33
C TRP A 52 7.18 -3.70 9.67
N CYS A 53 6.07 -3.28 9.03
CA CYS A 53 5.93 -1.93 8.49
C CYS A 53 6.14 -0.90 9.60
N PHE A 54 6.74 0.26 9.24
CA PHE A 54 6.95 1.37 10.16
C PHE A 54 5.68 1.73 10.95
N PHE A 55 4.50 1.64 10.31
CA PHE A 55 3.23 1.99 10.94
C PHE A 55 2.59 0.85 11.74
N TYR A 56 3.23 -0.31 11.79
CA TYR A 56 2.69 -1.42 12.56
C TYR A 56 2.90 -1.18 14.06
N ASP A 57 1.82 -1.29 14.82
CA ASP A 57 1.84 -1.17 16.28
C ASP A 57 1.83 -2.57 16.88
N PRO A 58 2.95 -3.04 17.48
CA PRO A 58 3.02 -4.40 18.03
C PRO A 58 2.15 -4.61 19.27
N GLU A 59 1.82 -3.55 20.01
CA GLU A 59 0.94 -3.66 21.18
C GLU A 59 -0.51 -3.85 20.77
N GLN A 60 -0.96 -3.05 19.79
CA GLN A 60 -2.33 -3.12 19.26
C GLN A 60 -2.47 -4.19 18.18
N LYS A 61 -1.36 -4.69 17.64
CA LYS A 61 -1.29 -5.68 16.56
C LYS A 61 -2.04 -5.23 15.33
N ARG A 62 -1.85 -3.97 14.93
CA ARG A 62 -2.49 -3.39 13.74
C ARG A 62 -1.72 -2.15 13.29
N CYS A 63 -2.06 -1.67 12.08
CA CYS A 63 -1.51 -0.41 11.57
C CYS A 63 -1.98 0.76 12.45
N ARG A 64 -1.03 1.55 12.97
CA ARG A 64 -1.39 2.71 13.81
C ARG A 64 -2.03 3.85 13.00
N GLU A 65 -1.81 3.87 11.68
CA GLU A 65 -2.42 4.83 10.77
C GLU A 65 -3.44 4.16 9.85
N TYR A 66 -4.22 3.23 10.39
CA TYR A 66 -5.19 2.47 9.61
C TYR A 66 -6.13 3.36 8.79
N ALA A 67 -6.67 4.41 9.42
CA ALA A 67 -7.62 5.32 8.75
C ALA A 67 -6.95 6.16 7.65
N SER A 68 -5.64 6.41 7.76
CA SER A 68 -4.87 7.22 6.81
C SER A 68 -3.86 6.39 6.02
N ARG A 69 -4.04 5.07 6.00
CA ARG A 69 -3.10 4.16 5.35
C ARG A 69 -2.94 4.46 3.86
N PRO A 70 -1.78 4.15 3.27
CA PRO A 70 -1.58 4.32 1.83
C PRO A 70 -2.67 3.63 1.02
N LEU A 71 -3.00 4.19 -0.12
CA LEU A 71 -4.10 3.68 -0.95
C LEU A 71 -3.88 2.22 -1.36
N GLY A 72 -2.63 1.82 -1.66
CA GLY A 72 -2.32 0.44 -1.97
C GLY A 72 -2.66 -0.51 -0.83
N CYS A 73 -2.41 -0.08 0.42
CA CYS A 73 -2.78 -0.86 1.62
C CYS A 73 -4.30 -0.96 1.75
N ALA A 74 -5.02 0.11 1.40
CA ALA A 74 -6.49 0.14 1.46
C ALA A 74 -7.11 -0.77 0.39
N LEU A 75 -6.44 -0.96 -0.74
CA LEU A 75 -6.92 -1.80 -1.83
C LEU A 75 -6.55 -3.28 -1.67
N TYR A 76 -5.57 -3.60 -0.81
CA TYR A 76 -5.21 -5.00 -0.52
C TYR A 76 -6.45 -5.75 0.00
N PRO A 77 -6.75 -6.99 -0.40
CA PRO A 77 -5.88 -7.96 -1.09
C PRO A 77 -5.92 -7.92 -2.62
N ILE A 78 -6.43 -6.87 -3.22
CA ILE A 78 -6.43 -6.74 -4.67
C ILE A 78 -5.03 -6.33 -5.11
N ASN A 79 -4.49 -7.04 -6.11
CA ASN A 79 -3.18 -6.77 -6.66
C ASN A 79 -3.21 -6.91 -8.17
N LEU A 80 -2.14 -6.53 -8.85
CA LEU A 80 -2.02 -6.67 -10.30
C LEU A 80 -0.91 -7.65 -10.64
N ASP A 81 -1.15 -8.49 -11.64
CA ASP A 81 -0.12 -9.39 -12.16
C ASP A 81 0.78 -8.67 -13.18
N GLN A 82 1.69 -9.40 -13.81
CA GLN A 82 2.63 -8.86 -14.79
C GLN A 82 1.93 -8.23 -16.00
N ASP A 83 0.74 -8.70 -16.34
CA ASP A 83 -0.03 -8.22 -17.48
C ASP A 83 -0.98 -7.09 -17.10
N GLY A 84 -0.97 -6.65 -15.85
CA GLY A 84 -1.86 -5.59 -15.36
C GLY A 84 -3.26 -6.07 -15.02
N GLU A 85 -3.48 -7.37 -14.96
CA GLU A 85 -4.78 -7.93 -14.60
C GLU A 85 -4.92 -8.02 -13.08
N ALA A 86 -6.09 -7.63 -12.58
CA ALA A 86 -6.37 -7.65 -11.15
C ALA A 86 -6.62 -9.09 -10.66
N PHE A 87 -6.04 -9.40 -9.52
CA PHE A 87 -6.28 -10.68 -8.85
C PHE A 87 -6.36 -10.47 -7.34
N ILE A 88 -6.84 -11.49 -6.64
CA ILE A 88 -7.00 -11.46 -5.18
C ILE A 88 -5.84 -12.22 -4.55
N ASP A 89 -5.06 -11.54 -3.68
CA ASP A 89 -3.97 -12.18 -2.95
C ASP A 89 -4.56 -13.13 -1.88
N GLY A 90 -4.33 -14.42 -2.07
CA GLY A 90 -4.86 -15.46 -1.17
C GLY A 90 -4.25 -15.47 0.22
N LEU A 91 -3.18 -14.69 0.47
CA LEU A 91 -2.60 -14.59 1.80
C LEU A 91 -3.51 -13.84 2.78
N CYS A 92 -4.42 -12.99 2.27
CA CYS A 92 -5.35 -12.28 3.12
C CYS A 92 -6.52 -13.20 3.53
N PRO A 93 -6.81 -13.34 4.86
CA PRO A 93 -7.95 -14.14 5.30
C PRO A 93 -9.30 -13.65 4.74
N GLN A 94 -9.37 -12.39 4.30
CA GLN A 94 -10.58 -11.83 3.72
C GLN A 94 -10.66 -12.02 2.20
N ALA A 95 -9.72 -12.72 1.59
CA ALA A 95 -9.70 -12.95 0.14
C ALA A 95 -11.01 -13.57 -0.35
N ALA A 96 -11.54 -14.54 0.38
CA ALA A 96 -12.77 -15.23 0.01
C ALA A 96 -14.02 -14.35 0.07
N SER A 97 -13.96 -13.21 0.80
CA SER A 97 -15.10 -12.30 0.92
C SER A 97 -15.12 -11.21 -0.16
N VAL A 98 -14.11 -11.16 -1.02
CA VAL A 98 -14.05 -10.17 -2.11
C VAL A 98 -15.01 -10.60 -3.21
N THR A 99 -15.94 -9.70 -3.56
CA THR A 99 -16.88 -9.94 -4.65
C THR A 99 -16.21 -9.62 -6.00
N GLU A 100 -16.79 -10.15 -7.08
CA GLU A 100 -16.31 -9.84 -8.43
C GLU A 100 -16.41 -8.33 -8.72
N GLN A 101 -17.45 -7.68 -8.23
CA GLN A 101 -17.62 -6.24 -8.38
C GLN A 101 -16.52 -5.47 -7.67
N GLU A 102 -16.17 -5.86 -6.44
CA GLU A 102 -15.07 -5.26 -5.69
C GLU A 102 -13.75 -5.44 -6.43
N LEU A 103 -13.50 -6.64 -6.97
CA LEU A 103 -12.28 -6.93 -7.73
C LEU A 103 -12.14 -5.98 -8.93
N ARG A 104 -13.21 -5.77 -9.68
CA ARG A 104 -13.20 -4.88 -10.85
C ARG A 104 -12.97 -3.43 -10.44
N LEU A 105 -13.70 -2.93 -9.43
CA LEU A 105 -13.62 -1.54 -9.02
C LEU A 105 -12.26 -1.23 -8.39
N LYS A 106 -11.80 -2.09 -7.48
CA LYS A 106 -10.53 -1.89 -6.81
C LYS A 106 -9.35 -2.13 -7.73
N GLY A 107 -9.47 -3.08 -8.66
CA GLY A 107 -8.47 -3.29 -9.70
C GLY A 107 -8.28 -2.06 -10.57
N LYS A 108 -9.38 -1.40 -10.96
CA LYS A 108 -9.33 -0.16 -11.71
C LYS A 108 -8.62 0.94 -10.92
N ARG A 109 -8.96 1.09 -9.64
CA ARG A 109 -8.32 2.08 -8.77
C ARG A 109 -6.82 1.80 -8.61
N LEU A 110 -6.46 0.54 -8.47
CA LEU A 110 -5.07 0.14 -8.33
C LEU A 110 -4.27 0.44 -9.61
N ARG A 111 -4.85 0.18 -10.79
CA ARG A 111 -4.20 0.53 -12.06
C ARG A 111 -3.98 2.03 -12.16
N MET A 112 -4.95 2.84 -11.76
CA MET A 112 -4.82 4.30 -11.76
C MET A 112 -3.74 4.75 -10.77
N LEU A 113 -3.70 4.14 -9.59
CA LEU A 113 -2.69 4.44 -8.58
C LEU A 113 -1.29 4.15 -9.11
N LEU A 114 -1.08 2.98 -9.68
CA LEU A 114 0.25 2.59 -10.19
C LEU A 114 0.68 3.45 -11.37
N ALA A 115 -0.26 3.84 -12.24
CA ALA A 115 0.02 4.76 -13.33
C ALA A 115 0.46 6.13 -12.79
N THR A 116 -0.19 6.62 -11.73
CA THR A 116 0.18 7.87 -11.06
C THR A 116 1.58 7.77 -10.45
N ILE A 117 1.85 6.68 -9.75
CA ILE A 117 3.16 6.44 -9.12
C ILE A 117 4.26 6.41 -10.19
N ASP A 118 4.02 5.72 -11.31
CA ASP A 118 4.99 5.64 -12.40
C ASP A 118 5.24 7.01 -13.04
N ALA A 119 4.20 7.81 -13.23
CA ALA A 119 4.32 9.17 -13.77
C ALA A 119 5.13 10.06 -12.81
N GLU A 120 4.89 9.95 -11.52
CA GLU A 120 5.64 10.68 -10.50
C GLU A 120 7.11 10.28 -10.49
N ALA A 121 7.40 8.98 -10.62
CA ALA A 121 8.77 8.47 -10.70
C ALA A 121 9.48 9.01 -11.94
N ALA A 122 8.81 9.01 -13.08
CA ALA A 122 9.37 9.56 -14.32
C ALA A 122 9.69 11.06 -14.17
N HIS A 123 8.85 11.80 -13.46
CA HIS A 123 9.08 13.22 -13.19
C HIS A 123 10.31 13.42 -12.29
N ARG A 124 10.53 12.56 -11.30
CA ARG A 124 11.71 12.64 -10.41
C ARG A 124 13.01 12.38 -11.14
N LYS A 125 12.99 11.59 -12.20
CA LYS A 125 14.20 11.27 -12.98
C LYS A 125 14.71 12.43 -13.83
N LYS A 126 13.93 13.47 -14.00
CA LYS A 126 14.34 14.64 -14.80
C LYS A 126 15.27 15.58 -13.99
#